data_21058a87ab12027defff88847566665d
#
_entry.id   21058a87ab12027defff88847566665d
#
_cell.length_a   1.000
_cell.length_b   1.000
_cell.length_c   1.000
_cell.angle_alpha   90.00
_cell.angle_beta   90.00
_cell.angle_gamma   90.00
#
_symmetry.space_group_name_H-M   'P 1'
#
loop_
_entity.id
_entity.type
_entity.pdbx_description
1 polymer ?
#
loop_
_entity_poly.entity_id
_entity_poly.type
_entity_poly.pdbx_seq_one_letter_code
_entity_poly.pdbx_strand_id
1 'polypeptide(L)'
;MVRYGNATALDGVSLQVGEGEMVALVGPNGAGKSTLVNTLSGILRPVSGSIEVDGRLAQVPEGRQLFPDLSVADNLRLGAWRSRRRAGARDPRRIYEILPDLERMAKQPAGTLSGGQQQMVAVGRALMADPDILAVDELSLGLAPLVVADLVRHLRELNASRGTAVLLIEQNARLAFDLCERAYVLESGTITMSGSSAELSRSDAVARAYLGGLTDSEAS
;
A
#
# COMPACT_ATOMS: atom_id res chain seq x y z
N MET A 1 -20.70 -3.00 2.22
CA MET A 1 -20.85 -4.01 1.12
C MET A 1 -20.48 -3.37 -0.22
N VAL A 2 -19.70 -4.07 -1.05
CA VAL A 2 -19.34 -3.67 -2.43
C VAL A 2 -19.65 -4.81 -3.39
N ARG A 3 -20.20 -4.48 -4.57
CA ARG A 3 -20.64 -5.47 -5.57
C ARG A 3 -20.19 -5.08 -6.98
N TYR A 4 -19.92 -6.07 -7.79
CA TYR A 4 -19.76 -5.98 -9.25
C TYR A 4 -20.95 -6.70 -9.91
N GLY A 5 -21.94 -5.94 -10.36
CA GLY A 5 -23.20 -6.52 -10.81
C GLY A 5 -23.86 -7.35 -9.71
N ASN A 6 -24.03 -8.65 -9.95
CA ASN A 6 -24.61 -9.56 -8.97
C ASN A 6 -23.59 -10.20 -8.00
N ALA A 7 -22.30 -10.08 -8.27
CA ALA A 7 -21.26 -10.65 -7.41
C ALA A 7 -20.91 -9.71 -6.26
N THR A 8 -20.99 -10.21 -5.01
CA THR A 8 -20.52 -9.46 -3.84
C THR A 8 -19.03 -9.66 -3.69
N ALA A 9 -18.28 -8.55 -3.72
CA ALA A 9 -16.83 -8.57 -3.58
C ALA A 9 -16.37 -8.23 -2.15
N LEU A 10 -17.14 -7.43 -1.41
CA LEU A 10 -16.91 -7.15 0.01
C LEU A 10 -18.23 -7.18 0.76
N ASP A 11 -18.26 -7.92 1.85
CA ASP A 11 -19.43 -8.05 2.73
C ASP A 11 -19.05 -7.80 4.18
N GLY A 12 -19.71 -6.84 4.83
CA GLY A 12 -19.53 -6.55 6.25
C GLY A 12 -18.08 -6.19 6.66
N VAL A 13 -17.24 -5.76 5.72
CA VAL A 13 -15.85 -5.37 6.04
C VAL A 13 -15.86 -4.10 6.88
N SER A 14 -15.21 -4.17 8.05
CA SER A 14 -14.94 -3.03 8.92
C SER A 14 -13.46 -3.01 9.28
N LEU A 15 -12.80 -1.89 9.06
CA LEU A 15 -11.41 -1.66 9.46
C LEU A 15 -11.21 -0.21 9.88
N GLN A 16 -10.18 0.02 10.65
CA GLN A 16 -9.76 1.35 11.10
C GLN A 16 -8.26 1.49 10.93
N VAL A 17 -7.81 2.68 10.58
CA VAL A 17 -6.39 3.08 10.59
C VAL A 17 -6.31 4.37 11.37
N GLY A 18 -5.59 4.36 12.48
CA GLY A 18 -5.38 5.52 13.33
C GLY A 18 -4.40 6.52 12.72
N GLU A 19 -4.37 7.73 13.26
CA GLU A 19 -3.39 8.75 12.88
C GLU A 19 -1.97 8.25 13.16
N GLY A 20 -1.09 8.35 12.16
CA GLY A 20 0.28 7.87 12.25
C GLY A 20 0.43 6.34 12.43
N GLU A 21 -0.63 5.56 12.30
CA GLU A 21 -0.60 4.12 12.45
C GLU A 21 -0.18 3.44 11.14
N MET A 22 0.59 2.35 11.27
CA MET A 22 0.88 1.43 10.17
C MET A 22 0.06 0.16 10.35
N VAL A 23 -0.91 -0.05 9.46
CA VAL A 23 -1.85 -1.19 9.50
C VAL A 23 -1.70 -2.04 8.26
N ALA A 24 -1.69 -3.35 8.42
CA ALA A 24 -1.70 -4.28 7.31
C ALA A 24 -3.11 -4.81 6.99
N LEU A 25 -3.37 -5.02 5.70
CA LEU A 25 -4.46 -5.83 5.21
C LEU A 25 -3.87 -7.00 4.42
N VAL A 26 -3.93 -8.19 4.97
CA VAL A 26 -3.39 -9.39 4.33
C VAL A 26 -4.50 -10.29 3.82
N GLY A 27 -4.23 -11.02 2.76
CA GLY A 27 -5.19 -11.97 2.20
C GLY A 27 -4.74 -12.50 0.85
N PRO A 28 -5.30 -13.65 0.40
CA PRO A 28 -4.94 -14.26 -0.88
C PRO A 28 -5.41 -13.41 -2.06
N ASN A 29 -4.96 -13.78 -3.27
CA ASN A 29 -5.48 -13.19 -4.49
C ASN A 29 -6.96 -13.48 -4.62
N GLY A 30 -7.73 -12.46 -5.04
CA GLY A 30 -9.19 -12.56 -5.13
C GLY A 30 -9.94 -12.36 -3.81
N ALA A 31 -9.27 -12.14 -2.66
CA ALA A 31 -9.93 -11.90 -1.38
C ALA A 31 -10.75 -10.60 -1.33
N GLY A 32 -10.53 -9.66 -2.26
CA GLY A 32 -11.21 -8.37 -2.28
C GLY A 32 -10.32 -7.19 -1.89
N LYS A 33 -9.00 -7.38 -1.72
CA LYS A 33 -8.04 -6.36 -1.29
C LYS A 33 -8.10 -5.11 -2.17
N SER A 34 -7.88 -5.26 -3.49
CA SER A 34 -7.90 -4.12 -4.44
C SER A 34 -9.29 -3.50 -4.56
N THR A 35 -10.38 -4.29 -4.38
CA THR A 35 -11.74 -3.75 -4.29
C THR A 35 -11.88 -2.82 -3.09
N LEU A 36 -11.34 -3.20 -1.93
CA LEU A 36 -11.37 -2.36 -0.73
C LEU A 36 -10.60 -1.05 -0.95
N VAL A 37 -9.38 -1.12 -1.48
CA VAL A 37 -8.57 0.07 -1.75
C VAL A 37 -9.24 1.00 -2.75
N ASN A 38 -9.81 0.47 -3.82
CA ASN A 38 -10.55 1.25 -4.81
C ASN A 38 -11.81 1.89 -4.21
N THR A 39 -12.41 1.24 -3.22
CA THR A 39 -13.57 1.79 -2.49
C THR A 39 -13.13 2.92 -1.55
N LEU A 40 -12.04 2.75 -0.82
CA LEU A 40 -11.45 3.79 0.04
C LEU A 40 -11.01 5.02 -0.77
N SER A 41 -10.44 4.80 -1.96
CA SER A 41 -10.00 5.87 -2.87
C SER A 41 -11.16 6.57 -3.59
N GLY A 42 -12.40 6.10 -3.42
CA GLY A 42 -13.60 6.65 -4.06
C GLY A 42 -13.75 6.28 -5.55
N ILE A 43 -12.96 5.33 -6.05
CA ILE A 43 -13.09 4.78 -7.41
C ILE A 43 -14.35 3.91 -7.49
N LEU A 44 -14.60 3.12 -6.45
CA LEU A 44 -15.81 2.33 -6.30
C LEU A 44 -16.70 2.92 -5.20
N ARG A 45 -18.00 2.82 -5.38
CA ARG A 45 -18.97 3.22 -4.36
C ARG A 45 -19.53 2.00 -3.65
N PRO A 46 -19.57 1.98 -2.31
CA PRO A 46 -20.22 0.90 -1.58
C PRO A 46 -21.74 0.93 -1.82
N VAL A 47 -22.35 -0.25 -1.87
CA VAL A 47 -23.82 -0.39 -1.96
C VAL A 47 -24.45 -0.09 -0.60
N SER A 48 -23.76 -0.45 0.49
CA SER A 48 -24.15 -0.16 1.86
C SER A 48 -22.92 -0.02 2.77
N GLY A 49 -23.11 0.65 3.92
CA GLY A 49 -22.03 1.00 4.85
C GLY A 49 -21.52 2.44 4.60
N SER A 50 -20.59 2.88 5.44
CA SER A 50 -19.97 4.19 5.39
C SER A 50 -18.46 4.09 5.28
N ILE A 51 -17.84 5.12 4.72
CA ILE A 51 -16.39 5.32 4.70
C ILE A 51 -16.15 6.72 5.23
N GLU A 52 -15.37 6.80 6.28
CA GLU A 52 -14.95 8.05 6.87
C GLU A 52 -13.42 8.13 6.72
N VAL A 53 -12.94 9.20 6.11
CA VAL A 53 -11.51 9.47 5.91
C VAL A 53 -11.26 10.88 6.39
N ASP A 54 -10.55 10.98 7.51
CA ASP A 54 -10.09 12.27 8.01
C ASP A 54 -8.77 12.63 7.34
N GLY A 55 -8.82 13.64 6.47
CA GLY A 55 -7.67 14.05 5.69
C GLY A 55 -7.64 13.53 4.24
N ARG A 56 -6.42 13.46 3.69
CA ARG A 56 -6.18 13.10 2.28
C ARG A 56 -5.65 11.69 2.19
N LEU A 57 -6.35 10.85 1.48
CA LEU A 57 -5.88 9.51 1.12
C LEU A 57 -5.24 9.54 -0.26
N ALA A 58 -4.03 9.00 -0.37
CA ALA A 58 -3.40 8.66 -1.63
C ALA A 58 -3.17 7.17 -1.75
N GLN A 59 -3.21 6.66 -2.97
CA GLN A 59 -3.02 5.24 -3.27
C GLN A 59 -1.76 5.04 -4.11
N VAL A 60 -0.97 4.05 -3.75
CA VAL A 60 0.02 3.40 -4.61
C VAL A 60 -0.65 2.14 -5.17
N PRO A 61 -1.06 2.12 -6.43
CA PRO A 61 -1.80 0.99 -6.99
C PRO A 61 -0.87 -0.19 -7.27
N GLU A 62 -1.46 -1.39 -7.27
CA GLU A 62 -0.81 -2.59 -7.79
C GLU A 62 -0.32 -2.35 -9.26
N GLY A 63 0.82 -2.92 -9.59
CA GLY A 63 1.41 -2.78 -10.94
C GLY A 63 1.95 -1.39 -11.25
N ARG A 64 2.14 -0.54 -10.21
CA ARG A 64 2.80 0.78 -10.27
C ARG A 64 2.06 1.81 -11.12
N GLN A 65 1.45 1.42 -12.23
CA GLN A 65 0.64 2.25 -13.16
C GLN A 65 1.32 3.58 -13.51
N LEU A 66 2.61 3.53 -13.86
CA LEU A 66 3.36 4.68 -14.32
C LEU A 66 3.06 4.98 -15.80
N PHE A 67 3.33 6.21 -16.20
CA PHE A 67 3.38 6.60 -17.60
C PHE A 67 4.79 6.35 -18.11
N PRO A 68 5.04 5.27 -18.88
CA PRO A 68 6.40 4.81 -19.17
C PRO A 68 7.20 5.79 -20.02
N ASP A 69 6.55 6.52 -20.91
CA ASP A 69 7.18 7.50 -21.81
C ASP A 69 7.44 8.85 -21.15
N LEU A 70 6.83 9.11 -19.99
CA LEU A 70 7.07 10.32 -19.23
C LEU A 70 8.30 10.16 -18.34
N SER A 71 8.99 11.29 -18.11
CA SER A 71 10.10 11.32 -17.15
C SER A 71 9.64 10.98 -15.73
N VAL A 72 10.59 10.58 -14.86
CA VAL A 72 10.34 10.42 -13.42
C VAL A 72 9.73 11.70 -12.85
N ALA A 73 10.32 12.86 -13.13
CA ALA A 73 9.81 14.14 -12.64
C ALA A 73 8.38 14.43 -13.09
N ASP A 74 8.02 14.07 -14.32
CA ASP A 74 6.66 14.28 -14.82
C ASP A 74 5.67 13.30 -14.21
N ASN A 75 6.06 12.02 -14.03
CA ASN A 75 5.26 11.05 -13.26
C ASN A 75 4.97 11.57 -11.85
N LEU A 76 5.97 12.11 -11.15
CA LEU A 76 5.79 12.71 -9.82
C LEU A 76 4.79 13.87 -9.88
N ARG A 77 4.96 14.82 -10.79
CA ARG A 77 4.06 15.98 -10.93
C ARG A 77 2.60 15.61 -11.14
N LEU A 78 2.32 14.48 -11.78
CA LEU A 78 0.94 13.97 -11.94
C LEU A 78 0.28 13.65 -10.60
N GLY A 79 1.04 13.20 -9.59
CA GLY A 79 0.52 12.94 -8.25
C GLY A 79 -0.09 14.17 -7.57
N ALA A 80 0.42 15.37 -7.89
CA ALA A 80 -0.12 16.63 -7.37
C ALA A 80 -1.32 17.17 -8.16
N TRP A 81 -1.94 16.40 -9.06
CA TRP A 81 -3.00 16.91 -9.95
C TRP A 81 -4.19 17.52 -9.20
N ARG A 82 -4.64 16.89 -8.13
CA ARG A 82 -5.74 17.41 -7.29
C ARG A 82 -5.35 18.69 -6.53
N SER A 83 -4.08 18.82 -6.17
CA SER A 83 -3.52 19.95 -5.41
C SER A 83 -2.87 21.01 -6.31
N ARG A 84 -3.01 20.93 -7.64
CA ARG A 84 -2.27 21.74 -8.63
C ARG A 84 -2.43 23.27 -8.49
N ARG A 85 -3.47 23.72 -7.80
CA ARG A 85 -3.73 25.16 -7.53
C ARG A 85 -2.94 25.68 -6.32
N ARG A 86 -2.42 24.78 -5.47
CA ARG A 86 -1.60 25.15 -4.30
C ARG A 86 -0.18 25.48 -4.77
N ALA A 87 0.35 26.61 -4.33
CA ALA A 87 1.72 27.01 -4.67
C ALA A 87 2.73 25.95 -4.25
N GLY A 88 3.67 25.60 -5.14
CA GLY A 88 4.68 24.57 -4.89
C GLY A 88 4.21 23.11 -4.90
N ALA A 89 2.91 22.83 -5.01
CA ALA A 89 2.39 21.46 -4.96
C ALA A 89 2.98 20.53 -6.03
N ARG A 90 3.40 21.07 -7.17
CA ARG A 90 4.01 20.30 -8.28
C ARG A 90 5.53 20.21 -8.22
N ASP A 91 6.15 20.81 -7.22
CA ASP A 91 7.61 20.74 -7.08
C ASP A 91 8.03 19.37 -6.52
N PRO A 92 8.76 18.56 -7.28
CA PRO A 92 9.15 17.23 -6.83
C PRO A 92 10.31 17.25 -5.81
N ARG A 93 10.96 18.40 -5.55
CA ARG A 93 12.11 18.50 -4.64
C ARG A 93 11.80 17.92 -3.26
N ARG A 94 10.62 18.16 -2.73
CA ARG A 94 10.17 17.58 -1.46
C ARG A 94 10.10 16.05 -1.44
N ILE A 95 9.94 15.42 -2.62
CA ILE A 95 9.97 13.95 -2.75
C ILE A 95 11.40 13.47 -2.84
N TYR A 96 12.31 14.24 -3.43
CA TYR A 96 13.73 13.91 -3.48
C TYR A 96 14.39 13.96 -2.09
N GLU A 97 13.87 14.76 -1.16
CA GLU A 97 14.29 14.74 0.25
C GLU A 97 13.94 13.42 0.95
N ILE A 98 12.83 12.76 0.55
CA ILE A 98 12.37 11.49 1.10
C ILE A 98 12.97 10.31 0.35
N LEU A 99 13.07 10.43 -0.98
CA LEU A 99 13.51 9.40 -1.93
C LEU A 99 14.62 9.98 -2.82
N PRO A 100 15.87 10.15 -2.29
CA PRO A 100 16.94 10.88 -2.98
C PRO A 100 17.34 10.27 -4.32
N ASP A 101 17.22 8.96 -4.48
CA ASP A 101 17.56 8.27 -5.72
C ASP A 101 16.70 8.72 -6.90
N LEU A 102 15.48 9.21 -6.65
CA LEU A 102 14.62 9.72 -7.72
C LEU A 102 15.15 11.01 -8.36
N GLU A 103 15.92 11.81 -7.64
CA GLU A 103 16.52 13.02 -8.19
C GLU A 103 17.52 12.68 -9.30
N ARG A 104 18.35 11.66 -9.08
CA ARG A 104 19.35 11.21 -10.06
C ARG A 104 18.70 10.70 -11.34
N MET A 105 17.48 10.18 -11.24
CA MET A 105 16.72 9.61 -12.35
C MET A 105 15.65 10.58 -12.89
N ALA A 106 15.59 11.82 -12.40
CA ALA A 106 14.47 12.74 -12.63
C ALA A 106 14.12 12.95 -14.12
N LYS A 107 15.12 12.92 -15.00
CA LYS A 107 14.96 13.13 -16.44
C LYS A 107 14.79 11.84 -17.25
N GLN A 108 14.96 10.68 -16.63
CA GLN A 108 14.85 9.39 -17.31
C GLN A 108 13.38 9.03 -17.55
N PRO A 109 13.02 8.42 -18.70
CA PRO A 109 11.69 7.84 -18.92
C PRO A 109 11.43 6.74 -17.90
N ALA A 110 10.26 6.74 -17.27
CA ALA A 110 9.92 5.78 -16.21
C ALA A 110 9.94 4.33 -16.69
N GLY A 111 9.66 4.10 -17.97
CA GLY A 111 9.70 2.75 -18.57
C GLY A 111 11.09 2.13 -18.66
N THR A 112 12.15 2.92 -18.56
CA THR A 112 13.55 2.44 -18.62
C THR A 112 14.12 2.03 -17.26
N LEU A 113 13.37 2.26 -16.18
CA LEU A 113 13.79 1.99 -14.82
C LEU A 113 13.61 0.52 -14.45
N SER A 114 14.41 0.04 -13.48
CA SER A 114 14.19 -1.26 -12.84
C SER A 114 12.84 -1.30 -12.10
N GLY A 115 12.32 -2.50 -11.85
CA GLY A 115 11.07 -2.66 -11.12
C GLY A 115 11.03 -1.96 -9.77
N GLY A 116 12.11 -2.01 -9.01
CA GLY A 116 12.21 -1.30 -7.73
C GLY A 116 12.24 0.21 -7.86
N GLN A 117 12.97 0.72 -8.86
CA GLN A 117 12.97 2.15 -9.16
C GLN A 117 11.59 2.64 -9.60
N GLN A 118 10.88 1.86 -10.41
CA GLN A 118 9.50 2.17 -10.78
C GLN A 118 8.57 2.18 -9.57
N GLN A 119 8.76 1.26 -8.62
CA GLN A 119 7.97 1.25 -7.37
C GLN A 119 8.26 2.50 -6.52
N MET A 120 9.52 2.91 -6.40
CA MET A 120 9.87 4.18 -5.76
C MET A 120 9.20 5.38 -6.44
N VAL A 121 9.15 5.42 -7.78
CA VAL A 121 8.43 6.48 -8.52
C VAL A 121 6.92 6.44 -8.21
N ALA A 122 6.31 5.25 -8.13
CA ALA A 122 4.89 5.11 -7.81
C ALA A 122 4.57 5.61 -6.38
N VAL A 123 5.41 5.26 -5.40
CA VAL A 123 5.33 5.77 -4.02
C VAL A 123 5.53 7.30 -4.01
N GLY A 124 6.59 7.80 -4.64
CA GLY A 124 6.87 9.23 -4.73
C GLY A 124 5.72 10.01 -5.38
N ARG A 125 5.11 9.45 -6.44
CA ARG A 125 3.93 10.05 -7.09
C ARG A 125 2.74 10.15 -6.13
N ALA A 126 2.48 9.12 -5.32
CA ALA A 126 1.42 9.17 -4.32
C ALA A 126 1.72 10.23 -3.24
N LEU A 127 2.97 10.32 -2.79
CA LEU A 127 3.42 11.32 -1.82
C LEU A 127 3.33 12.77 -2.33
N MET A 128 3.34 12.98 -3.65
CA MET A 128 3.09 14.32 -4.23
C MET A 128 1.70 14.87 -3.91
N ALA A 129 0.74 14.03 -3.57
CA ALA A 129 -0.57 14.48 -3.07
C ALA A 129 -0.49 15.05 -1.65
N ASP A 130 0.64 14.90 -0.94
CA ASP A 130 0.85 15.26 0.47
C ASP A 130 -0.23 14.59 1.35
N PRO A 131 -0.27 13.24 1.37
CA PRO A 131 -1.35 12.50 2.00
C PRO A 131 -1.18 12.43 3.51
N ASP A 132 -2.32 12.42 4.21
CA ASP A 132 -2.41 12.07 5.62
C ASP A 132 -2.45 10.54 5.81
N ILE A 133 -2.99 9.83 4.79
CA ILE A 133 -3.07 8.37 4.73
C ILE A 133 -2.54 7.88 3.37
N LEU A 134 -1.59 6.94 3.39
CA LEU A 134 -1.03 6.28 2.22
C LEU A 134 -1.48 4.82 2.17
N ALA A 135 -2.33 4.47 1.20
CA ALA A 135 -2.67 3.07 0.91
C ALA A 135 -1.70 2.51 -0.13
N VAL A 136 -1.00 1.43 0.20
CA VAL A 136 0.00 0.80 -0.68
C VAL A 136 -0.44 -0.61 -1.02
N ASP A 137 -0.73 -0.84 -2.31
CA ASP A 137 -1.23 -2.12 -2.81
C ASP A 137 -0.08 -2.92 -3.42
N GLU A 138 0.22 -4.09 -2.82
CA GLU A 138 1.24 -5.06 -3.27
C GLU A 138 2.64 -4.42 -3.43
N LEU A 139 3.19 -3.85 -2.34
CA LEU A 139 4.51 -3.19 -2.31
C LEU A 139 5.62 -4.10 -2.82
N SER A 140 5.57 -5.38 -2.45
CA SER A 140 6.64 -6.36 -2.66
C SER A 140 6.58 -7.09 -4.01
N LEU A 141 5.48 -6.95 -4.75
CA LEU A 141 5.21 -7.76 -5.94
C LEU A 141 6.29 -7.62 -7.02
N GLY A 142 6.97 -8.73 -7.33
CA GLY A 142 7.98 -8.80 -8.38
C GLY A 142 9.27 -8.01 -8.09
N LEU A 143 9.57 -7.75 -6.81
CA LEU A 143 10.77 -7.06 -6.37
C LEU A 143 11.75 -7.98 -5.67
N ALA A 144 13.04 -7.68 -5.82
CA ALA A 144 14.09 -8.35 -5.05
C ALA A 144 14.00 -7.98 -3.56
N PRO A 145 14.34 -8.90 -2.63
CA PRO A 145 14.22 -8.66 -1.19
C PRO A 145 14.92 -7.40 -0.68
N LEU A 146 16.10 -7.07 -1.21
CA LEU A 146 16.84 -5.85 -0.83
C LEU A 146 16.08 -4.57 -1.22
N VAL A 147 15.42 -4.57 -2.36
CA VAL A 147 14.60 -3.43 -2.82
C VAL A 147 13.38 -3.26 -1.93
N VAL A 148 12.74 -4.37 -1.55
CA VAL A 148 11.61 -4.34 -0.62
C VAL A 148 12.05 -3.77 0.73
N ALA A 149 13.18 -4.23 1.27
CA ALA A 149 13.73 -3.73 2.53
C ALA A 149 14.00 -2.22 2.50
N ASP A 150 14.49 -1.71 1.38
CA ASP A 150 14.75 -0.28 1.19
C ASP A 150 13.45 0.54 1.13
N LEU A 151 12.45 0.06 0.39
CA LEU A 151 11.11 0.68 0.36
C LEU A 151 10.45 0.69 1.75
N VAL A 152 10.55 -0.41 2.48
CA VAL A 152 10.04 -0.54 3.86
C VAL A 152 10.70 0.50 4.78
N ARG A 153 12.02 0.67 4.68
CA ARG A 153 12.76 1.69 5.44
C ARG A 153 12.20 3.09 5.15
N HIS A 154 12.03 3.45 3.89
CA HIS A 154 11.49 4.75 3.50
C HIS A 154 10.04 4.97 4.01
N LEU A 155 9.20 3.93 3.98
CA LEU A 155 7.83 4.03 4.52
C LEU A 155 7.85 4.25 6.04
N ARG A 156 8.73 3.57 6.79
CA ARG A 156 8.89 3.78 8.23
C ARG A 156 9.41 5.19 8.55
N GLU A 157 10.40 5.66 7.81
CA GLU A 157 10.94 7.01 7.96
C GLU A 157 9.87 8.08 7.67
N LEU A 158 9.06 7.88 6.63
CA LEU A 158 7.94 8.75 6.29
C LEU A 158 6.90 8.79 7.42
N ASN A 159 6.49 7.62 7.90
CA ASN A 159 5.55 7.49 9.00
C ASN A 159 6.07 8.19 10.26
N ALA A 160 7.30 7.88 10.68
CA ALA A 160 7.92 8.45 11.88
C ALA A 160 8.13 9.97 11.81
N SER A 161 8.51 10.50 10.63
CA SER A 161 8.87 11.90 10.48
C SER A 161 7.69 12.83 10.17
N ARG A 162 6.63 12.30 9.54
CA ARG A 162 5.48 13.08 9.07
C ARG A 162 4.15 12.69 9.71
N GLY A 163 4.11 11.60 10.46
CA GLY A 163 2.87 11.07 11.01
C GLY A 163 1.90 10.54 9.94
N THR A 164 2.37 10.30 8.71
CA THR A 164 1.52 9.75 7.65
C THR A 164 1.10 8.34 8.02
N ALA A 165 -0.20 8.09 8.15
CA ALA A 165 -0.72 6.75 8.37
C ALA A 165 -0.53 5.89 7.12
N VAL A 166 -0.26 4.59 7.30
CA VAL A 166 -0.04 3.66 6.18
C VAL A 166 -1.00 2.48 6.29
N LEU A 167 -1.78 2.26 5.24
CA LEU A 167 -2.51 1.01 5.02
C LEU A 167 -1.74 0.20 3.99
N LEU A 168 -1.02 -0.83 4.46
CA LEU A 168 -0.27 -1.74 3.61
C LEU A 168 -1.14 -2.94 3.23
N ILE A 169 -1.38 -3.12 1.95
CA ILE A 169 -2.14 -4.24 1.40
C ILE A 169 -1.16 -5.22 0.79
N GLU A 170 -1.13 -6.45 1.30
CA GLU A 170 -0.14 -7.43 0.90
C GLU A 170 -0.69 -8.86 0.86
N GLN A 171 -0.13 -9.68 -0.01
CA GLN A 171 -0.28 -11.12 0.03
C GLN A 171 0.78 -11.76 0.96
N ASN A 172 1.97 -11.17 1.02
CA ASN A 172 3.05 -11.61 1.87
C ASN A 172 2.82 -11.18 3.33
N ALA A 173 2.14 -12.04 4.10
CA ALA A 173 1.79 -11.76 5.50
C ALA A 173 3.04 -11.55 6.38
N ARG A 174 4.16 -12.24 6.11
CA ARG A 174 5.40 -12.06 6.88
C ARG A 174 5.91 -10.62 6.77
N LEU A 175 6.02 -10.11 5.53
CA LEU A 175 6.41 -8.72 5.30
C LEU A 175 5.45 -7.73 5.97
N ALA A 176 4.14 -7.99 5.83
CA ALA A 176 3.11 -7.14 6.39
C ALA A 176 3.18 -7.07 7.92
N PHE A 177 3.36 -8.21 8.59
CA PHE A 177 3.47 -8.27 10.06
C PHE A 177 4.80 -7.71 10.58
N ASP A 178 5.88 -7.81 9.81
CA ASP A 178 7.17 -7.21 10.16
C ASP A 178 7.13 -5.68 10.07
N LEU A 179 6.30 -5.14 9.18
CA LEU A 179 6.22 -3.69 8.94
C LEU A 179 5.15 -2.99 9.79
N CYS A 180 4.02 -3.64 10.04
CA CYS A 180 2.84 -3.04 10.65
C CYS A 180 2.63 -3.58 12.07
N GLU A 181 2.15 -2.73 12.98
CA GLU A 181 1.88 -3.11 14.37
C GLU A 181 0.58 -3.90 14.49
N ARG A 182 -0.38 -3.62 13.62
CA ARG A 182 -1.71 -4.23 13.60
C ARG A 182 -2.10 -4.67 12.21
N ALA A 183 -2.87 -5.75 12.13
CA ALA A 183 -3.28 -6.27 10.84
C ALA A 183 -4.73 -6.80 10.84
N TYR A 184 -5.28 -6.84 9.65
CA TYR A 184 -6.54 -7.48 9.30
C TYR A 184 -6.28 -8.59 8.28
N VAL A 185 -6.97 -9.71 8.42
CA VAL A 185 -6.97 -10.80 7.44
C VAL A 185 -8.27 -10.76 6.67
N LEU A 186 -8.18 -10.59 5.35
CA LEU A 186 -9.32 -10.54 4.44
C LEU A 186 -9.39 -11.84 3.64
N GLU A 187 -10.50 -12.53 3.71
CA GLU A 187 -10.78 -13.77 2.97
C GLU A 187 -12.17 -13.71 2.36
N SER A 188 -12.29 -14.02 1.08
CA SER A 188 -13.57 -14.07 0.37
C SER A 188 -14.48 -12.86 0.65
N GLY A 189 -13.90 -11.66 0.71
CA GLY A 189 -14.63 -10.41 0.90
C GLY A 189 -15.04 -10.08 2.34
N THR A 190 -14.56 -10.83 3.35
CA THR A 190 -14.83 -10.60 4.77
C THR A 190 -13.54 -10.52 5.59
N ILE A 191 -13.54 -9.75 6.68
CA ILE A 191 -12.45 -9.79 7.66
C ILE A 191 -12.66 -11.00 8.56
N THR A 192 -11.75 -11.96 8.48
CA THR A 192 -11.81 -13.22 9.27
C THR A 192 -11.05 -13.11 10.58
N MET A 193 -9.97 -12.30 10.61
CA MET A 193 -9.17 -12.07 11.81
C MET A 193 -8.66 -10.62 11.83
N SER A 194 -8.46 -10.11 13.05
CA SER A 194 -7.82 -8.81 13.28
C SER A 194 -7.14 -8.80 14.64
N GLY A 195 -6.03 -8.09 14.77
CA GLY A 195 -5.29 -7.99 16.01
C GLY A 195 -3.91 -7.40 15.81
N SER A 196 -3.06 -7.46 16.84
CA SER A 196 -1.66 -7.10 16.70
C SER A 196 -0.95 -8.08 15.74
N SER A 197 0.01 -7.56 14.98
CA SER A 197 0.83 -8.39 14.08
C SER A 197 1.56 -9.50 14.85
N ALA A 198 1.96 -9.21 16.09
CA ALA A 198 2.61 -10.18 16.97
C ALA A 198 1.68 -11.32 17.39
N GLU A 199 0.39 -11.07 17.62
CA GLU A 199 -0.60 -12.12 17.93
C GLU A 199 -0.94 -12.92 16.69
N LEU A 200 -1.20 -12.25 15.56
CA LEU A 200 -1.56 -12.91 14.31
C LEU A 200 -0.43 -13.78 13.77
N SER A 201 0.83 -13.35 13.90
CA SER A 201 1.99 -14.14 13.48
C SER A 201 2.18 -15.45 14.26
N ARG A 202 1.63 -15.53 15.48
CA ARG A 202 1.66 -16.74 16.34
C ARG A 202 0.42 -17.62 16.16
N SER A 203 -0.58 -17.17 15.42
CA SER A 203 -1.80 -17.93 15.17
C SER A 203 -1.51 -19.11 14.24
N ASP A 204 -1.84 -20.32 14.67
CA ASP A 204 -1.69 -21.53 13.85
C ASP A 204 -2.48 -21.46 12.54
N ALA A 205 -3.62 -20.77 12.55
CA ALA A 205 -4.44 -20.57 11.35
C ALA A 205 -3.70 -19.68 10.35
N VAL A 206 -3.12 -18.56 10.80
CA VAL A 206 -2.33 -17.65 9.97
C VAL A 206 -1.03 -18.30 9.51
N ALA A 207 -0.35 -19.01 10.41
CA ALA A 207 0.90 -19.71 10.09
C ALA A 207 0.69 -20.73 8.96
N ARG A 208 -0.35 -21.54 9.03
CA ARG A 208 -0.68 -22.54 7.99
C ARG A 208 -1.14 -21.92 6.68
N ALA A 209 -1.94 -20.85 6.74
CA ALA A 209 -2.54 -20.24 5.54
C ALA A 209 -1.57 -19.28 4.81
N TYR A 210 -0.71 -18.57 5.54
CA TYR A 210 0.02 -17.42 5.00
C TYR A 210 1.52 -17.40 5.25
N LEU A 211 2.05 -18.14 6.26
CA LEU A 211 3.48 -18.10 6.61
C LEU A 211 4.26 -19.33 6.12
N GLY A 212 3.62 -20.19 5.31
CA GLY A 212 4.20 -21.46 4.86
C GLY A 212 4.37 -22.38 6.07
N GLY A 213 3.31 -23.09 6.45
CA GLY A 213 3.31 -23.94 7.64
C GLY A 213 4.63 -24.72 7.74
N LEU A 214 5.22 -24.72 8.92
CA LEU A 214 6.33 -25.61 9.23
C LEU A 214 5.86 -27.02 8.89
N THR A 215 6.36 -27.56 7.80
CA THR A 215 6.21 -28.99 7.54
C THR A 215 6.92 -29.67 8.67
N ASP A 216 6.15 -30.39 9.52
CA ASP A 216 6.66 -31.40 10.44
C ASP A 216 7.41 -32.47 9.62
N SER A 217 8.66 -32.24 9.32
CA SER A 217 9.55 -33.19 8.65
C SER A 217 11.01 -33.05 9.11
N GLU A 218 11.21 -32.74 10.41
CA GLU A 218 12.49 -33.00 11.07
C GLU A 218 12.25 -33.49 12.51
N ALA A 219 11.53 -34.61 12.61
CA ALA A 219 11.47 -35.43 13.83
C ALA A 219 11.36 -36.90 13.39
N SER A 220 12.45 -37.48 12.92
CA SER A 220 12.68 -38.92 12.90
C SER A 220 14.17 -39.22 12.81
#